data_f6278601408be30d8d23c1df3afe11db
#
_entry.id   f6278601408be30d8d23c1df3afe11db
#
_cell.length_a   1.000
_cell.length_b   1.000
_cell.length_c   1.000
_cell.angle_alpha   90.00
_cell.angle_beta   90.00
_cell.angle_gamma   90.00
#
_symmetry.space_group_name_H-M   'P 1'
#
loop_
_entity.id
_entity.type
_entity.pdbx_description
1 polymer ?
#
loop_
_entity_poly.entity_id
_entity_poly.type
_entity_poly.pdbx_seq_one_letter_code
_entity_poly.pdbx_strand_id
1 'polypeptide(L)'
;RYVCESRLYKMLDHEYALMDERLTEDRPETCFFAFADTVAAIDYKRTIKGQGWMGIRFQLRPDGPTNDLIVHVKMSDQSTHLQQEAIGVLGVNMVYAVYKYTNDFSEFVESLVDDIKGRVEIDMLRLEGPDFEKIDNRLLCLYAVKHELTDVAIFNNEGRSVHASEFLWKKDLMVVRGHFQPPTKVTKDVFDSAFKQFVTEEKIDV
;
A
#
# COMPACT_ATOMS: atom_id res chain seq x y z
N ARG A 1 -8.44 13.18 9.34
CA ARG A 1 -7.41 13.07 8.27
C ARG A 1 -8.10 12.87 6.92
N TYR A 2 -7.80 13.70 5.94
CA TYR A 2 -8.40 13.55 4.61
C TYR A 2 -7.69 12.46 3.78
N VAL A 3 -6.39 12.29 3.96
CA VAL A 3 -5.56 11.27 3.31
C VAL A 3 -5.37 10.13 4.31
N CYS A 4 -6.16 9.07 4.19
CA CYS A 4 -6.04 7.88 5.01
C CYS A 4 -6.65 6.66 4.32
N GLU A 5 -6.14 5.50 4.65
CA GLU A 5 -6.55 4.22 4.09
C GLU A 5 -8.04 3.92 4.34
N SER A 6 -8.54 4.17 5.55
CA SER A 6 -9.93 3.90 5.91
C SER A 6 -10.95 4.70 5.09
N ARG A 7 -10.56 5.89 4.62
CA ARG A 7 -11.39 6.68 3.71
C ARG A 7 -11.41 6.07 2.32
N LEU A 8 -10.27 5.59 1.83
CA LEU A 8 -10.17 4.93 0.54
C LEU A 8 -11.14 3.73 0.45
N TYR A 9 -11.13 2.84 1.47
CA TYR A 9 -12.06 1.70 1.49
C TYR A 9 -13.52 2.13 1.43
N LYS A 10 -13.92 3.16 2.18
CA LYS A 10 -15.30 3.68 2.12
C LYS A 10 -15.67 4.24 0.75
N MET A 11 -14.73 4.85 0.05
CA MET A 11 -14.95 5.33 -1.31
C MET A 11 -15.11 4.15 -2.27
N LEU A 12 -14.25 3.13 -2.19
CA LEU A 12 -14.36 1.92 -3.00
C LEU A 12 -15.68 1.18 -2.75
N ASP A 13 -16.10 1.03 -1.48
CA ASP A 13 -17.38 0.44 -1.12
C ASP A 13 -18.55 1.18 -1.78
N HIS A 14 -18.54 2.51 -1.67
CA HIS A 14 -19.60 3.36 -2.19
C HIS A 14 -19.67 3.32 -3.73
N GLU A 15 -18.55 3.55 -4.40
CA GLU A 15 -18.49 3.60 -5.87
C GLU A 15 -18.82 2.24 -6.49
N TYR A 16 -18.32 1.15 -5.90
CA TYR A 16 -18.60 -0.18 -6.38
C TYR A 16 -20.09 -0.53 -6.22
N ALA A 17 -20.70 -0.23 -5.07
CA ALA A 17 -22.12 -0.49 -4.82
C ALA A 17 -23.02 0.28 -5.79
N LEU A 18 -22.71 1.56 -6.07
CA LEU A 18 -23.47 2.36 -7.04
C LEU A 18 -23.38 1.80 -8.46
N MET A 19 -22.24 1.26 -8.83
CA MET A 19 -22.04 0.65 -10.15
C MET A 19 -22.77 -0.69 -10.24
N ASP A 20 -22.64 -1.53 -9.22
CA ASP A 20 -23.26 -2.85 -9.15
C ASP A 20 -24.79 -2.73 -9.23
N GLU A 21 -25.41 -1.84 -8.45
CA GLU A 21 -26.85 -1.56 -8.51
C GLU A 21 -27.35 -1.18 -9.91
N ARG A 22 -26.52 -0.44 -10.67
CA ARG A 22 -26.93 0.11 -11.97
C ARG A 22 -26.67 -0.79 -13.17
N LEU A 23 -25.62 -1.61 -13.10
CA LEU A 23 -25.08 -2.26 -14.29
C LEU A 23 -25.15 -3.79 -14.27
N THR A 24 -25.26 -4.43 -13.11
CA THR A 24 -25.20 -5.89 -13.03
C THR A 24 -26.33 -6.57 -13.77
N GLU A 25 -27.57 -6.05 -13.67
CA GLU A 25 -28.72 -6.60 -14.40
C GLU A 25 -28.60 -6.42 -15.91
N ASP A 26 -28.05 -5.29 -16.37
CA ASP A 26 -27.93 -4.95 -17.78
C ASP A 26 -26.73 -5.63 -18.47
N ARG A 27 -25.72 -6.05 -17.71
CA ARG A 27 -24.44 -6.54 -18.22
C ARG A 27 -23.92 -7.77 -17.46
N PRO A 28 -24.65 -8.89 -17.46
CA PRO A 28 -24.34 -10.05 -16.63
C PRO A 28 -23.02 -10.76 -16.98
N GLU A 29 -22.50 -10.57 -18.20
CA GLU A 29 -21.24 -11.18 -18.64
C GLU A 29 -20.02 -10.24 -18.52
N THR A 30 -20.13 -9.17 -17.74
CA THR A 30 -19.08 -8.15 -17.61
C THR A 30 -18.45 -8.20 -16.23
N CYS A 31 -17.11 -8.06 -16.17
CA CYS A 31 -16.39 -7.79 -14.92
C CYS A 31 -16.40 -6.30 -14.66
N PHE A 32 -16.66 -5.93 -13.43
CA PHE A 32 -16.68 -4.53 -13.01
C PHE A 32 -15.48 -4.20 -12.14
N PHE A 33 -15.09 -2.93 -12.17
CA PHE A 33 -14.15 -2.37 -11.21
C PHE A 33 -14.55 -0.95 -10.82
N ALA A 34 -14.22 -0.56 -9.60
CA ALA A 34 -14.28 0.81 -9.12
C ALA A 34 -12.87 1.26 -8.74
N PHE A 35 -12.54 2.50 -9.06
CA PHE A 35 -11.28 3.13 -8.71
C PHE A 35 -11.54 4.31 -7.78
N ALA A 36 -10.72 4.45 -6.76
CA ALA A 36 -10.76 5.61 -5.87
C ALA A 36 -9.34 6.00 -5.46
N ASP A 37 -9.16 7.28 -5.16
CA ASP A 37 -7.95 7.80 -4.57
C ASP A 37 -8.23 8.84 -3.47
N THR A 38 -7.28 8.98 -2.57
CA THR A 38 -7.25 10.04 -1.57
C THR A 38 -5.81 10.54 -1.47
N VAL A 39 -5.46 11.43 -2.39
CA VAL A 39 -4.11 11.92 -2.62
C VAL A 39 -4.03 13.41 -2.31
N ALA A 40 -2.95 13.82 -1.65
CA ALA A 40 -2.58 15.22 -1.49
C ALA A 40 -1.33 15.52 -2.31
N ALA A 41 -1.44 16.43 -3.28
CA ALA A 41 -0.30 16.91 -4.03
C ALA A 41 0.62 17.79 -3.17
N ILE A 42 1.80 18.09 -3.69
CA ILE A 42 2.74 19.04 -3.08
C ILE A 42 2.06 20.38 -2.82
N ASP A 43 2.27 20.94 -1.65
CA ASP A 43 1.72 22.26 -1.30
C ASP A 43 2.49 23.40 -1.99
N TYR A 44 1.87 24.57 -2.06
CA TYR A 44 2.47 25.78 -2.69
C TYR A 44 3.82 26.14 -2.06
N LYS A 45 3.98 25.90 -0.75
CA LYS A 45 5.22 26.22 -0.02
C LYS A 45 6.27 25.09 -0.12
N ARG A 46 5.93 23.97 -0.77
CA ARG A 46 6.76 22.74 -0.86
C ARG A 46 7.20 22.19 0.50
N THR A 47 6.40 22.42 1.53
CA THR A 47 6.64 21.92 2.89
C THR A 47 6.11 20.50 3.07
N ILE A 48 5.09 20.12 2.30
CA ILE A 48 4.47 18.80 2.33
C ILE A 48 4.77 18.12 0.98
N LYS A 49 5.39 16.95 1.03
CA LYS A 49 5.55 16.09 -0.16
C LYS A 49 4.20 15.52 -0.56
N GLY A 50 3.96 15.41 -1.85
CA GLY A 50 2.77 14.77 -2.37
C GLY A 50 2.74 13.29 -2.00
N GLN A 51 1.60 12.81 -1.48
CA GLN A 51 1.40 11.40 -1.10
C GLN A 51 -0.07 11.06 -1.01
N GLY A 52 -0.38 9.79 -1.04
CA GLY A 52 -1.75 9.35 -0.80
C GLY A 52 -1.99 7.87 -1.01
N TRP A 53 -3.25 7.53 -0.89
CA TRP A 53 -3.75 6.18 -1.06
C TRP A 53 -4.54 6.08 -2.37
N MET A 54 -4.30 5.02 -3.10
CA MET A 54 -5.03 4.67 -4.32
C MET A 54 -5.54 3.24 -4.20
N GLY A 55 -6.70 2.96 -4.75
CA GLY A 55 -7.27 1.63 -4.70
C GLY A 55 -8.14 1.32 -5.90
N ILE A 56 -8.18 0.05 -6.24
CA ILE A 56 -9.10 -0.51 -7.21
C ILE A 56 -9.81 -1.72 -6.58
N ARG A 57 -11.14 -1.71 -6.60
CA ARG A 57 -11.98 -2.88 -6.31
C ARG A 57 -12.41 -3.48 -7.63
N PHE A 58 -12.23 -4.78 -7.80
CA PHE A 58 -12.42 -5.43 -9.10
C PHE A 58 -12.88 -6.88 -8.98
N GLN A 59 -13.51 -7.37 -10.04
CA GLN A 59 -13.83 -8.77 -10.24
C GLN A 59 -12.89 -9.38 -11.28
N LEU A 60 -12.49 -10.65 -11.10
CA LEU A 60 -11.72 -11.41 -12.09
C LEU A 60 -12.60 -12.15 -13.08
N ARG A 61 -13.88 -12.34 -12.75
CA ARG A 61 -14.89 -13.01 -13.58
C ARG A 61 -16.26 -12.39 -13.32
N PRO A 62 -17.17 -12.42 -14.32
CA PRO A 62 -18.54 -11.98 -14.12
C PRO A 62 -19.19 -12.68 -12.93
N ASP A 63 -20.00 -11.97 -12.15
CA ASP A 63 -20.64 -12.41 -10.91
C ASP A 63 -19.65 -13.02 -9.86
N GLY A 64 -18.35 -12.79 -10.05
CA GLY A 64 -17.32 -13.24 -9.14
C GLY A 64 -17.22 -12.35 -7.89
N PRO A 65 -16.50 -12.80 -6.87
CA PRO A 65 -16.24 -11.98 -5.70
C PRO A 65 -15.40 -10.75 -6.06
N THR A 66 -15.52 -9.72 -5.24
CA THR A 66 -14.69 -8.52 -5.36
C THR A 66 -13.38 -8.68 -4.63
N ASN A 67 -12.34 -8.13 -5.22
CA ASN A 67 -10.99 -8.09 -4.67
C ASN A 67 -10.50 -6.64 -4.68
N ASP A 68 -9.58 -6.30 -3.79
CA ASP A 68 -9.03 -4.95 -3.66
C ASP A 68 -7.51 -4.96 -3.88
N LEU A 69 -7.02 -4.06 -4.71
CA LEU A 69 -5.62 -3.64 -4.73
C LEU A 69 -5.53 -2.27 -4.06
N ILE A 70 -4.76 -2.19 -2.98
CA ILE A 70 -4.53 -0.95 -2.21
C ILE A 70 -3.06 -0.59 -2.30
N VAL A 71 -2.78 0.66 -2.65
CA VAL A 71 -1.43 1.19 -2.84
C VAL A 71 -1.27 2.50 -2.07
N HIS A 72 -0.19 2.64 -1.32
CA HIS A 72 0.26 3.95 -0.85
C HIS A 72 1.39 4.45 -1.74
N VAL A 73 1.28 5.69 -2.18
CA VAL A 73 2.20 6.32 -3.13
C VAL A 73 2.71 7.64 -2.60
N LYS A 74 4.01 7.90 -2.82
CA LYS A 74 4.65 9.21 -2.67
C LYS A 74 5.05 9.73 -4.04
N MET A 75 4.91 11.01 -4.26
CA MET A 75 5.21 11.66 -5.53
C MET A 75 6.49 12.47 -5.44
N SER A 76 7.40 12.26 -6.39
CA SER A 76 8.73 12.91 -6.43
C SER A 76 8.74 14.18 -7.26
N ASP A 77 7.82 14.35 -8.19
CA ASP A 77 7.73 15.52 -9.07
C ASP A 77 7.54 16.82 -8.28
N GLN A 78 8.17 17.91 -8.75
CA GLN A 78 8.16 19.22 -8.10
C GLN A 78 6.97 20.11 -8.52
N SER A 79 6.09 19.61 -9.34
CA SER A 79 4.92 20.31 -9.88
C SER A 79 3.65 19.52 -9.58
N THR A 80 2.61 20.20 -9.09
CA THR A 80 1.30 19.61 -8.84
C THR A 80 0.73 18.95 -10.10
N HIS A 81 0.90 19.59 -11.27
CA HIS A 81 0.43 19.05 -12.54
C HIS A 81 1.12 17.72 -12.90
N LEU A 82 2.44 17.66 -12.77
CA LEU A 82 3.20 16.42 -13.03
C LEU A 82 2.85 15.33 -12.02
N GLN A 83 2.60 15.68 -10.76
CA GLN A 83 2.12 14.72 -9.76
C GLN A 83 0.74 14.17 -10.12
N GLN A 84 -0.19 15.01 -10.57
CA GLN A 84 -1.52 14.57 -11.03
C GLN A 84 -1.42 13.66 -12.26
N GLU A 85 -0.55 13.99 -13.20
CA GLU A 85 -0.28 13.14 -14.37
C GLU A 85 0.26 11.77 -13.95
N ALA A 86 1.28 11.72 -13.07
CA ALA A 86 1.86 10.48 -12.58
C ALA A 86 0.83 9.60 -11.84
N ILE A 87 -0.04 10.19 -11.03
CA ILE A 87 -1.15 9.48 -10.36
C ILE A 87 -2.17 8.94 -11.38
N GLY A 88 -2.49 9.71 -12.41
CA GLY A 88 -3.36 9.25 -13.49
C GLY A 88 -2.80 8.03 -14.22
N VAL A 89 -1.50 8.05 -14.56
CA VAL A 89 -0.80 6.91 -15.18
C VAL A 89 -0.77 5.71 -14.22
N LEU A 90 -0.42 5.93 -12.94
CA LEU A 90 -0.44 4.86 -11.94
C LEU A 90 -1.83 4.20 -11.84
N GLY A 91 -2.91 4.99 -11.87
CA GLY A 91 -4.27 4.46 -11.86
C GLY A 91 -4.55 3.53 -13.04
N VAL A 92 -4.12 3.90 -14.25
CA VAL A 92 -4.24 3.05 -15.45
C VAL A 92 -3.39 1.78 -15.30
N ASN A 93 -2.15 1.91 -14.80
CA ASN A 93 -1.26 0.76 -14.57
C ASN A 93 -1.86 -0.20 -13.53
N MET A 94 -2.51 0.30 -12.47
CA MET A 94 -3.21 -0.54 -11.50
C MET A 94 -4.33 -1.36 -12.15
N VAL A 95 -5.17 -0.74 -12.99
CA VAL A 95 -6.22 -1.45 -13.73
C VAL A 95 -5.61 -2.52 -14.63
N TYR A 96 -4.54 -2.19 -15.35
CA TYR A 96 -3.85 -3.14 -16.23
C TYR A 96 -3.24 -4.31 -15.43
N ALA A 97 -2.56 -4.02 -14.33
CA ALA A 97 -1.90 -5.03 -13.51
C ALA A 97 -2.88 -6.07 -12.96
N VAL A 98 -4.03 -5.65 -12.41
CA VAL A 98 -5.01 -6.56 -11.79
C VAL A 98 -5.68 -7.51 -12.79
N TYR A 99 -5.75 -7.13 -14.08
CA TYR A 99 -6.32 -7.99 -15.11
C TYR A 99 -5.28 -8.79 -15.90
N LYS A 100 -4.01 -8.36 -15.90
CA LYS A 100 -2.97 -8.96 -16.73
C LYS A 100 -2.00 -9.85 -15.96
N TYR A 101 -1.59 -9.44 -14.77
CA TYR A 101 -0.41 -10.01 -14.10
C TYR A 101 -0.69 -10.69 -12.76
N THR A 102 -1.94 -11.00 -12.41
CA THR A 102 -2.29 -11.65 -11.13
C THR A 102 -1.67 -13.04 -10.94
N ASN A 103 -1.11 -13.64 -11.99
CA ASN A 103 -0.39 -14.92 -11.94
C ASN A 103 1.14 -14.76 -11.83
N ASP A 104 1.68 -13.55 -11.97
CA ASP A 104 3.10 -13.23 -11.83
C ASP A 104 3.29 -11.93 -11.03
N PHE A 105 3.54 -12.07 -9.73
CA PHE A 105 3.66 -10.92 -8.85
C PHE A 105 4.92 -10.07 -9.07
N SER A 106 5.96 -10.60 -9.70
CA SER A 106 7.13 -9.80 -10.09
C SER A 106 6.75 -8.81 -11.19
N GLU A 107 6.14 -9.33 -12.26
CA GLU A 107 5.63 -8.51 -13.37
C GLU A 107 4.51 -7.57 -12.91
N PHE A 108 3.61 -8.06 -12.01
CA PHE A 108 2.54 -7.26 -11.43
C PHE A 108 3.09 -5.99 -10.77
N VAL A 109 4.07 -6.13 -9.89
CA VAL A 109 4.65 -5.01 -9.14
C VAL A 109 5.43 -4.08 -10.08
N GLU A 110 6.21 -4.63 -11.00
CA GLU A 110 7.00 -3.85 -11.96
C GLU A 110 6.11 -3.00 -12.87
N SER A 111 5.00 -3.58 -13.37
CA SER A 111 4.06 -2.89 -14.27
C SER A 111 3.35 -1.68 -13.64
N LEU A 112 3.29 -1.61 -12.31
CA LEU A 112 2.65 -0.46 -11.63
C LEU A 112 3.36 0.87 -11.94
N VAL A 113 4.65 0.84 -12.23
CA VAL A 113 5.45 2.05 -12.49
C VAL A 113 5.84 2.25 -13.96
N ASP A 114 5.19 1.54 -14.88
CA ASP A 114 5.40 1.74 -16.31
C ASP A 114 5.18 3.21 -16.67
N ASP A 115 6.15 3.78 -17.42
CA ASP A 115 6.22 5.18 -17.85
C ASP A 115 6.32 6.24 -16.72
N ILE A 116 6.34 5.81 -15.43
CA ILE A 116 6.45 6.71 -14.27
C ILE A 116 7.53 6.32 -13.27
N LYS A 117 8.42 5.38 -13.64
CA LYS A 117 9.52 4.96 -12.76
C LYS A 117 10.39 6.16 -12.35
N GLY A 118 10.63 6.29 -11.03
CA GLY A 118 11.37 7.43 -10.46
C GLY A 118 10.52 8.69 -10.22
N ARG A 119 9.31 8.79 -10.76
CA ARG A 119 8.35 9.88 -10.50
C ARG A 119 7.47 9.59 -9.28
N VAL A 120 7.29 8.31 -8.96
CA VAL A 120 6.54 7.84 -7.79
C VAL A 120 7.37 6.81 -7.00
N GLU A 121 7.10 6.73 -5.70
CA GLU A 121 7.56 5.68 -4.79
C GLU A 121 6.32 4.95 -4.26
N ILE A 122 6.26 3.62 -4.43
CA ILE A 122 5.19 2.79 -3.88
C ILE A 122 5.72 2.11 -2.63
N ASP A 123 5.43 2.65 -1.46
CA ASP A 123 5.98 2.19 -0.19
C ASP A 123 5.07 1.25 0.61
N MET A 124 3.87 1.02 0.12
CA MET A 124 2.99 -0.04 0.60
C MET A 124 2.01 -0.47 -0.49
N LEU A 125 1.82 -1.79 -0.62
CA LEU A 125 0.78 -2.35 -1.48
C LEU A 125 0.21 -3.62 -0.85
N ARG A 126 -1.08 -3.86 -1.11
CA ARG A 126 -1.81 -5.06 -0.70
C ARG A 126 -2.79 -5.48 -1.77
N LEU A 127 -2.89 -6.77 -1.98
CA LEU A 127 -3.88 -7.42 -2.82
C LEU A 127 -4.72 -8.33 -1.93
N GLU A 128 -5.98 -8.00 -1.77
CA GLU A 128 -6.88 -8.61 -0.79
C GLU A 128 -8.17 -9.07 -1.47
N GLY A 129 -8.81 -10.06 -0.90
CA GLY A 129 -10.10 -10.57 -1.36
C GLY A 129 -10.12 -12.09 -1.51
N PRO A 130 -11.29 -12.67 -1.80
CA PRO A 130 -11.48 -14.12 -1.84
C PRO A 130 -10.62 -14.85 -2.87
N ASP A 131 -10.32 -14.22 -4.01
CA ASP A 131 -9.46 -14.84 -5.02
C ASP A 131 -7.96 -14.78 -4.63
N PHE A 132 -7.61 -13.98 -3.61
CA PHE A 132 -6.25 -13.70 -3.18
C PHE A 132 -5.94 -14.09 -1.72
N GLU A 133 -6.80 -14.85 -1.06
CA GLU A 133 -6.61 -15.30 0.33
C GLU A 133 -5.30 -16.04 0.59
N LYS A 134 -4.75 -16.70 -0.44
CA LYS A 134 -3.49 -17.46 -0.33
C LYS A 134 -2.25 -16.64 -0.62
N ILE A 135 -2.42 -15.37 -0.95
CA ILE A 135 -1.29 -14.51 -1.31
C ILE A 135 -0.64 -13.94 -0.06
N ASP A 136 0.67 -14.07 -0.01
CA ASP A 136 1.46 -13.40 1.02
C ASP A 136 1.79 -11.97 0.57
N ASN A 137 1.04 -10.99 1.06
CA ASN A 137 1.25 -9.57 0.77
C ASN A 137 2.63 -9.05 1.19
N ARG A 138 3.35 -9.77 2.07
CA ARG A 138 4.74 -9.44 2.40
C ARG A 138 5.65 -9.62 1.17
N LEU A 139 5.40 -10.66 0.38
CA LEU A 139 6.16 -10.90 -0.85
C LEU A 139 5.91 -9.79 -1.87
N LEU A 140 4.68 -9.29 -2.02
CA LEU A 140 4.39 -8.14 -2.88
C LEU A 140 5.20 -6.91 -2.46
N CYS A 141 5.22 -6.58 -1.18
CA CYS A 141 6.02 -5.46 -0.67
C CYS A 141 7.54 -5.70 -0.85
N LEU A 142 8.01 -6.94 -0.71
CA LEU A 142 9.41 -7.28 -0.98
C LEU A 142 9.76 -7.22 -2.47
N TYR A 143 8.83 -7.54 -3.38
CA TYR A 143 9.01 -7.27 -4.80
C TYR A 143 9.10 -5.77 -5.10
N ALA A 144 8.33 -4.93 -4.41
CA ALA A 144 8.46 -3.48 -4.54
C ALA A 144 9.87 -3.00 -4.16
N VAL A 145 10.46 -3.54 -3.09
CA VAL A 145 11.86 -3.26 -2.73
C VAL A 145 12.83 -3.83 -3.78
N LYS A 146 12.63 -5.04 -4.27
CA LYS A 146 13.48 -5.69 -5.27
C LYS A 146 13.51 -4.92 -6.59
N HIS A 147 12.38 -4.38 -7.02
CA HIS A 147 12.24 -3.60 -8.26
C HIS A 147 12.51 -2.10 -8.06
N GLU A 148 13.00 -1.70 -6.87
CA GLU A 148 13.38 -0.32 -6.56
C GLU A 148 12.19 0.68 -6.59
N LEU A 149 10.98 0.19 -6.30
CA LEU A 149 9.80 1.03 -6.14
C LEU A 149 9.80 1.75 -4.79
N THR A 150 10.49 1.18 -3.82
CA THR A 150 10.73 1.72 -2.47
C THR A 150 11.98 1.12 -1.87
N ASP A 151 12.56 1.80 -0.87
CA ASP A 151 13.76 1.31 -0.16
C ASP A 151 13.42 0.35 0.99
N VAL A 152 12.17 0.30 1.45
CA VAL A 152 11.79 -0.42 2.67
C VAL A 152 10.35 -0.95 2.62
N ALA A 153 10.15 -2.14 3.18
CA ALA A 153 8.84 -2.69 3.49
C ALA A 153 8.69 -2.85 5.01
N ILE A 154 7.52 -2.50 5.55
CA ILE A 154 7.22 -2.53 6.99
C ILE A 154 6.08 -3.50 7.25
N PHE A 155 6.27 -4.35 8.25
CA PHE A 155 5.28 -5.34 8.67
C PHE A 155 5.01 -5.18 10.18
N ASN A 156 3.76 -5.37 10.58
CA ASN A 156 3.41 -5.44 11.98
C ASN A 156 3.75 -6.83 12.58
N ASN A 157 3.47 -7.02 13.86
CA ASN A 157 3.69 -8.28 14.57
C ASN A 157 2.83 -9.45 14.07
N GLU A 158 1.78 -9.18 13.30
CA GLU A 158 0.93 -10.18 12.65
C GLU A 158 1.40 -10.50 11.23
N GLY A 159 2.46 -9.83 10.75
CA GLY A 159 3.00 -9.98 9.40
C GLY A 159 2.20 -9.21 8.33
N ARG A 160 1.29 -8.31 8.70
CA ARG A 160 0.57 -7.47 7.74
C ARG A 160 1.43 -6.29 7.30
N SER A 161 1.39 -6.00 6.01
CA SER A 161 2.02 -4.78 5.45
C SER A 161 1.34 -3.54 6.01
N VAL A 162 2.12 -2.61 6.52
CA VAL A 162 1.64 -1.37 7.13
C VAL A 162 2.41 -0.17 6.61
N HIS A 163 1.76 0.98 6.57
CA HIS A 163 2.41 2.23 6.20
C HIS A 163 3.04 2.90 7.42
N ALA A 164 4.32 3.29 7.29
CA ALA A 164 5.12 3.87 8.39
C ALA A 164 4.43 5.05 9.07
N SER A 165 3.89 5.98 8.30
CA SER A 165 3.28 7.21 8.86
C SER A 165 1.99 6.97 9.64
N GLU A 166 1.33 5.85 9.44
CA GLU A 166 0.14 5.49 10.21
C GLU A 166 0.49 4.62 11.41
N PHE A 167 1.36 3.64 11.21
CA PHE A 167 1.73 2.67 12.25
C PHE A 167 2.64 3.28 13.33
N LEU A 168 3.57 4.16 12.93
CA LEU A 168 4.58 4.76 13.83
C LEU A 168 4.19 6.16 14.35
N TRP A 169 3.07 6.71 13.91
CA TRP A 169 2.67 8.07 14.26
C TRP A 169 2.52 8.29 15.76
N LYS A 170 3.27 9.27 16.29
CA LYS A 170 3.27 9.68 17.72
C LYS A 170 3.54 8.51 18.68
N LYS A 171 4.30 7.52 18.26
CA LYS A 171 4.78 6.45 19.14
C LYS A 171 6.24 6.67 19.46
N ASP A 172 6.61 6.42 20.70
CA ASP A 172 8.00 6.29 21.09
C ASP A 172 8.53 4.95 20.57
N LEU A 173 9.71 4.96 19.95
CA LEU A 173 10.21 3.81 19.22
C LEU A 173 11.59 3.41 19.71
N MET A 174 11.72 2.16 20.13
CA MET A 174 13.02 1.52 20.27
C MET A 174 13.35 0.75 19.00
N VAL A 175 14.47 1.08 18.35
CA VAL A 175 14.90 0.43 17.11
C VAL A 175 16.09 -0.49 17.39
N VAL A 176 15.96 -1.77 17.09
CA VAL A 176 17.05 -2.74 17.14
C VAL A 176 17.41 -3.16 15.72
N ARG A 177 18.65 -2.91 15.31
CA ARG A 177 19.16 -3.27 13.99
C ARG A 177 19.99 -4.55 14.05
N GLY A 178 19.75 -5.48 13.13
CA GLY A 178 20.54 -6.71 13.04
C GLY A 178 20.01 -7.69 12.03
N HIS A 179 20.78 -8.78 11.83
CA HIS A 179 20.32 -9.98 11.12
C HIS A 179 19.84 -10.99 12.18
N PHE A 180 18.53 -11.28 12.17
CA PHE A 180 17.89 -12.12 13.19
C PHE A 180 17.58 -13.55 12.69
N GLN A 181 18.42 -14.09 11.84
CA GLN A 181 18.30 -15.43 11.28
C GLN A 181 19.57 -16.26 11.56
N PRO A 182 19.54 -17.09 12.61
CA PRO A 182 18.54 -17.18 13.68
C PRO A 182 18.75 -16.12 14.78
N PRO A 183 17.70 -15.75 15.54
CA PRO A 183 17.88 -14.95 16.74
C PRO A 183 18.69 -15.75 17.78
N THR A 184 19.73 -15.17 18.34
CA THR A 184 20.60 -15.81 19.33
C THR A 184 20.23 -15.41 20.75
N LYS A 185 20.78 -16.11 21.76
CA LYS A 185 20.64 -15.71 23.17
C LYS A 185 21.20 -14.29 23.42
N VAL A 186 22.29 -13.96 22.74
CA VAL A 186 22.90 -12.61 22.83
C VAL A 186 21.94 -11.57 22.23
N THR A 187 21.32 -11.85 21.08
CA THR A 187 20.33 -10.96 20.48
C THR A 187 19.16 -10.68 21.44
N LYS A 188 18.67 -11.72 22.12
CA LYS A 188 17.61 -11.59 23.13
C LYS A 188 18.06 -10.75 24.32
N ASP A 189 19.24 -11.00 24.85
CA ASP A 189 19.78 -10.28 26.01
C ASP A 189 20.00 -8.80 25.71
N VAL A 190 20.53 -8.48 24.52
CA VAL A 190 20.66 -7.11 24.05
C VAL A 190 19.30 -6.42 23.96
N PHE A 191 18.31 -7.09 23.39
CA PHE A 191 16.94 -6.57 23.30
C PHE A 191 16.33 -6.30 24.67
N ASP A 192 16.38 -7.31 25.57
CA ASP A 192 15.80 -7.23 26.92
C ASP A 192 16.45 -6.11 27.74
N SER A 193 17.78 -5.93 27.60
CA SER A 193 18.51 -4.87 28.28
C SER A 193 18.18 -3.49 27.75
N ALA A 194 18.17 -3.33 26.42
CA ALA A 194 17.79 -2.09 25.77
C ALA A 194 16.33 -1.70 26.06
N PHE A 195 15.41 -2.68 26.08
CA PHE A 195 14.01 -2.44 26.40
C PHE A 195 13.83 -1.94 27.84
N LYS A 196 14.50 -2.55 28.82
CA LYS A 196 14.48 -2.09 30.22
C LYS A 196 14.96 -0.64 30.34
N GLN A 197 16.06 -0.30 29.68
CA GLN A 197 16.60 1.05 29.67
C GLN A 197 15.61 2.03 29.03
N PHE A 198 15.07 1.71 27.87
CA PHE A 198 14.09 2.52 27.14
C PHE A 198 12.85 2.84 27.98
N VAL A 199 12.24 1.83 28.62
CA VAL A 199 11.07 2.01 29.50
C VAL A 199 11.41 2.90 30.70
N THR A 200 12.61 2.75 31.28
CA THR A 200 13.04 3.52 32.45
C THR A 200 13.33 4.99 32.10
N GLU A 201 13.99 5.25 30.99
CA GLU A 201 14.39 6.61 30.56
C GLU A 201 13.19 7.41 30.05
N GLU A 202 12.31 6.81 29.27
CA GLU A 202 11.15 7.47 28.65
C GLU A 202 9.90 7.48 29.57
N LYS A 203 9.96 6.84 30.73
CA LYS A 203 8.83 6.73 31.69
C LYS A 203 7.55 6.21 31.05
N ILE A 204 7.69 5.22 30.17
CA ILE A 204 6.58 4.60 29.45
C ILE A 204 5.88 3.60 30.39
N ASP A 205 4.57 3.77 30.60
CA ASP A 205 3.73 2.76 31.24
C ASP A 205 3.52 1.59 30.26
N VAL A 206 3.99 0.39 30.64
CA VAL A 206 3.93 -0.86 29.86
C VAL A 206 2.81 -1.75 30.35
#